data_bb081a6eef0e1eab91e6ad214a2829be
#
_entry.id   bb081a6eef0e1eab91e6ad214a2829be
#
_cell.length_a   1.000
_cell.length_b   1.000
_cell.length_c   1.000
_cell.angle_alpha   90.00
_cell.angle_beta   90.00
_cell.angle_gamma   90.00
#
_symmetry.space_group_name_H-M   'P 1'
#
loop_
_entity.id
_entity.type
_entity.pdbx_description
1 polymer ?
#
loop_
_entity_poly.entity_id
_entity_poly.type
_entity_poly.pdbx_seq_one_letter_code
_entity_poly.pdbx_strand_id
1 'polypeptide(L)'
;MGAWLVAYLAGDSAVARTVATRLRDFVNLHDYWYPTDGADYAPALNKALSVSPHVLIPPGKHYLKSTVSLISGTRLIGLGPNCILSSPDAVSASGAEMLTVLRTTGASDIVLQDLVIEGGCNAGVTSKRAVRGVRFINCTDIRMINCEVSRTGDWAASFEKCTDVSVVNYRHRKSGGTLYGGRDGIHFLDCVNFTLNGADIESGDDMVGCTTETRDQRNAVIRNVIGYSMLASGVIFNEEGATTFSTVDILVDGVTIKSGNVVRDVVRVQAINDATNVTGVTVQNVKGTGYSHGVFISGKKLTRVSVSDVDVVSTQSHGVYINGAQNMRASGMGVSQAAAFDGWNITNCSYFDASPRSLSSQGWGVQVLNCANFTLNGNCYNNGAGLFAAANGGNGRINGCSNYNATGVYAGGSATSYYGLFNDETPTGRVDPSTVCAGYIARNRPRNLNALRDPYAACSFGQTVSGSVSLQGVVNCSVELVSDGRYKINFTTPFESTFYRPEIVAQAMNQDLIVRPIAKDGSYYTFEVRNSSGVALANFILCEFKKAI
;
A
#
# COMPACT_ATOMS: atom_id res chain seq x y z
N MET A 1 -62.46 -9.09 -21.61
CA MET A 1 -61.65 -10.28 -21.93
C MET A 1 -60.19 -9.91 -21.68
N GLY A 2 -59.56 -10.56 -20.71
CA GLY A 2 -58.24 -10.18 -20.27
C GLY A 2 -57.13 -10.75 -21.14
N ALA A 3 -55.92 -10.20 -21.00
CA ALA A 3 -54.68 -10.57 -21.67
C ALA A 3 -54.31 -12.09 -21.64
N TRP A 4 -55.12 -12.90 -20.98
CA TRP A 4 -54.98 -14.35 -20.83
C TRP A 4 -55.18 -15.12 -22.15
N LEU A 5 -55.86 -14.55 -23.14
CA LEU A 5 -56.24 -15.23 -24.38
C LEU A 5 -55.32 -14.93 -25.58
N VAL A 6 -54.34 -14.03 -25.42
CA VAL A 6 -53.40 -13.73 -26.50
C VAL A 6 -52.19 -14.61 -26.39
N ALA A 7 -51.98 -15.50 -27.38
CA ALA A 7 -50.76 -16.29 -27.49
C ALA A 7 -49.64 -15.43 -28.11
N TYR A 8 -48.44 -15.52 -27.56
CA TYR A 8 -47.24 -14.89 -28.09
C TYR A 8 -46.22 -15.96 -28.50
N LEU A 9 -45.71 -15.85 -29.72
CA LEU A 9 -44.64 -16.69 -30.24
C LEU A 9 -43.39 -15.82 -30.49
N ALA A 10 -42.26 -16.21 -29.98
CA ALA A 10 -41.01 -15.46 -30.12
C ALA A 10 -40.19 -15.87 -31.37
N GLY A 11 -40.70 -16.83 -32.17
CA GLY A 11 -40.07 -17.37 -33.39
C GLY A 11 -40.60 -18.76 -33.72
N ASP A 12 -40.23 -19.30 -34.85
CA ASP A 12 -40.77 -20.55 -35.41
C ASP A 12 -40.57 -21.81 -34.55
N SER A 13 -39.61 -21.82 -33.68
CA SER A 13 -39.33 -22.90 -32.69
C SER A 13 -39.73 -22.57 -31.26
N ALA A 14 -40.38 -21.43 -31.04
CA ALA A 14 -40.76 -21.00 -29.70
C ALA A 14 -42.05 -21.69 -29.22
N VAL A 15 -42.07 -22.03 -27.93
CA VAL A 15 -43.28 -22.54 -27.27
C VAL A 15 -44.28 -21.41 -27.09
N ALA A 16 -45.52 -21.64 -27.53
CA ALA A 16 -46.61 -20.66 -27.39
C ALA A 16 -46.89 -20.40 -25.89
N ARG A 17 -46.87 -19.12 -25.52
CA ARG A 17 -47.18 -18.68 -24.16
C ARG A 17 -48.23 -17.57 -24.20
N THR A 18 -49.08 -17.54 -23.18
CA THR A 18 -49.99 -16.38 -23.04
C THR A 18 -49.21 -15.12 -22.69
N VAL A 19 -49.69 -13.95 -23.05
CA VAL A 19 -49.12 -12.67 -22.65
C VAL A 19 -49.01 -12.60 -21.13
N ALA A 20 -50.01 -13.05 -20.41
CA ALA A 20 -49.99 -13.09 -18.95
C ALA A 20 -48.86 -14.01 -18.39
N THR A 21 -48.63 -15.17 -19.00
CA THR A 21 -47.54 -16.07 -18.59
C THR A 21 -46.17 -15.43 -18.88
N ARG A 22 -46.05 -14.71 -19.99
CA ARG A 22 -44.80 -14.04 -20.34
C ARG A 22 -44.52 -12.83 -19.45
N LEU A 23 -45.55 -12.06 -19.10
CA LEU A 23 -45.40 -10.90 -18.19
C LEU A 23 -45.01 -11.33 -16.75
N ARG A 24 -45.25 -12.58 -16.38
CA ARG A 24 -44.82 -13.11 -15.07
C ARG A 24 -43.36 -13.50 -15.02
N ASP A 25 -42.63 -13.52 -16.12
CA ASP A 25 -41.17 -13.75 -16.07
C ASP A 25 -40.45 -12.62 -15.30
N PHE A 26 -41.01 -11.40 -15.39
CA PHE A 26 -40.59 -10.24 -14.64
C PHE A 26 -41.81 -9.53 -14.08
N VAL A 27 -41.86 -9.35 -12.78
CA VAL A 27 -42.94 -8.59 -12.13
C VAL A 27 -42.44 -7.17 -11.80
N ASN A 28 -43.33 -6.19 -11.92
CA ASN A 28 -43.02 -4.81 -11.55
C ASN A 28 -43.42 -4.58 -10.08
N LEU A 29 -42.58 -3.89 -9.33
CA LEU A 29 -42.86 -3.57 -7.94
C LEU A 29 -44.22 -2.87 -7.75
N HIS A 30 -44.61 -1.94 -8.65
CA HIS A 30 -45.85 -1.22 -8.57
C HIS A 30 -47.10 -2.10 -8.79
N ASP A 31 -46.98 -3.26 -9.44
CA ASP A 31 -48.09 -4.18 -9.64
C ASP A 31 -48.55 -4.83 -8.31
N TYR A 32 -47.72 -4.75 -7.28
CA TYR A 32 -47.97 -5.34 -5.96
C TYR A 32 -48.15 -4.31 -4.86
N TRP A 33 -48.00 -3.01 -5.17
CA TRP A 33 -48.26 -1.93 -4.21
C TRP A 33 -49.76 -1.59 -4.21
N TYR A 34 -50.32 -1.49 -3.01
CA TYR A 34 -51.71 -1.09 -2.78
C TYR A 34 -51.75 0.25 -2.04
N PRO A 35 -52.79 1.09 -2.25
CA PRO A 35 -52.93 2.35 -1.52
C PRO A 35 -52.93 2.18 0.02
N THR A 36 -53.36 1.02 0.53
CA THR A 36 -53.29 0.66 1.94
C THR A 36 -51.87 0.48 2.47
N ASP A 37 -50.88 0.24 1.63
CA ASP A 37 -49.47 0.14 2.00
C ASP A 37 -48.89 1.55 2.32
N GLY A 38 -49.55 2.60 1.89
CA GLY A 38 -49.14 3.99 2.06
C GLY A 38 -47.76 4.24 1.43
N ALA A 39 -46.82 4.79 2.20
CA ALA A 39 -45.47 5.05 1.73
C ALA A 39 -44.51 3.84 1.95
N ASP A 40 -45.00 2.68 2.41
CA ASP A 40 -44.17 1.50 2.65
C ASP A 40 -44.24 0.52 1.48
N TYR A 41 -43.15 0.34 0.78
CA TYR A 41 -43.04 -0.62 -0.32
C TYR A 41 -42.48 -2.00 0.12
N ALA A 42 -42.14 -2.22 1.38
CA ALA A 42 -41.63 -3.51 1.84
C ALA A 42 -42.66 -4.65 1.69
N PRO A 43 -43.98 -4.44 2.03
CA PRO A 43 -45.01 -5.44 1.74
C PRO A 43 -45.14 -5.76 0.24
N ALA A 44 -45.11 -4.73 -0.61
CA ALA A 44 -45.19 -4.88 -2.05
C ALA A 44 -44.01 -5.68 -2.62
N LEU A 45 -42.79 -5.37 -2.20
CA LEU A 45 -41.59 -6.07 -2.66
C LEU A 45 -41.58 -7.54 -2.17
N ASN A 46 -41.93 -7.79 -0.93
CA ASN A 46 -42.06 -9.17 -0.40
C ASN A 46 -43.09 -9.97 -1.18
N LYS A 47 -44.23 -9.35 -1.54
CA LYS A 47 -45.27 -10.00 -2.31
C LYS A 47 -44.85 -10.25 -3.77
N ALA A 48 -44.16 -9.28 -4.40
CA ALA A 48 -43.58 -9.46 -5.72
C ALA A 48 -42.60 -10.64 -5.75
N LEU A 49 -41.68 -10.70 -4.78
CA LEU A 49 -40.71 -11.80 -4.63
C LEU A 49 -41.36 -13.15 -4.37
N SER A 50 -42.53 -13.19 -3.71
CA SER A 50 -43.28 -14.44 -3.51
C SER A 50 -43.92 -15.00 -4.80
N VAL A 51 -44.09 -14.15 -5.80
CA VAL A 51 -44.67 -14.51 -7.11
C VAL A 51 -43.60 -14.80 -8.15
N SER A 52 -42.56 -13.99 -8.18
CA SER A 52 -41.39 -14.17 -9.06
C SER A 52 -40.13 -13.69 -8.39
N PRO A 53 -39.02 -14.41 -8.51
CA PRO A 53 -37.74 -13.90 -8.03
C PRO A 53 -37.21 -12.76 -8.90
N HIS A 54 -37.79 -12.50 -10.06
CA HIS A 54 -37.36 -11.46 -11.01
C HIS A 54 -38.26 -10.23 -10.86
N VAL A 55 -37.79 -9.21 -10.13
CA VAL A 55 -38.57 -8.00 -9.85
C VAL A 55 -37.91 -6.77 -10.49
N LEU A 56 -38.71 -6.06 -11.27
CA LEU A 56 -38.34 -4.79 -11.87
C LEU A 56 -38.71 -3.64 -10.92
N ILE A 57 -37.73 -2.80 -10.64
CA ILE A 57 -37.88 -1.63 -9.78
C ILE A 57 -38.05 -0.39 -10.69
N PRO A 58 -39.21 0.26 -10.68
CA PRO A 58 -39.43 1.44 -11.50
C PRO A 58 -38.66 2.66 -10.98
N PRO A 59 -38.45 3.70 -11.82
CA PRO A 59 -37.87 4.95 -11.36
C PRO A 59 -38.70 5.59 -10.23
N GLY A 60 -37.99 6.20 -9.30
CA GLY A 60 -38.55 6.81 -8.08
C GLY A 60 -37.95 6.30 -6.81
N LYS A 61 -38.33 6.90 -5.69
CA LYS A 61 -37.88 6.52 -4.36
C LYS A 61 -38.96 5.69 -3.66
N HIS A 62 -38.63 4.45 -3.40
CA HIS A 62 -39.50 3.47 -2.75
C HIS A 62 -39.00 3.21 -1.33
N TYR A 63 -39.76 3.66 -0.33
CA TYR A 63 -39.40 3.48 1.06
C TYR A 63 -39.70 2.05 1.53
N LEU A 64 -38.73 1.42 2.16
CA LEU A 64 -38.84 0.11 2.81
C LEU A 64 -38.74 0.34 4.31
N LYS A 65 -39.89 0.32 5.03
CA LYS A 65 -39.93 0.54 6.49
C LYS A 65 -39.47 -0.66 7.31
N SER A 66 -39.32 -1.80 6.67
CA SER A 66 -38.76 -3.03 7.23
C SER A 66 -37.76 -3.64 6.28
N THR A 67 -36.83 -4.44 6.82
CA THR A 67 -35.87 -5.20 6.04
C THR A 67 -36.59 -6.16 5.09
N VAL A 68 -36.20 -6.16 3.82
CA VAL A 68 -36.68 -7.13 2.85
C VAL A 68 -35.65 -8.25 2.73
N SER A 69 -36.12 -9.50 2.87
CA SER A 69 -35.30 -10.69 2.73
C SER A 69 -35.37 -11.20 1.31
N LEU A 70 -34.19 -11.30 0.68
CA LEU A 70 -34.09 -11.84 -0.67
C LEU A 70 -34.05 -13.37 -0.63
N ILE A 71 -34.59 -14.01 -1.64
CA ILE A 71 -34.62 -15.45 -1.80
C ILE A 71 -33.63 -15.90 -2.89
N SER A 72 -33.32 -17.19 -2.95
CA SER A 72 -32.48 -17.75 -4.03
C SER A 72 -33.11 -17.50 -5.39
N GLY A 73 -32.27 -17.19 -6.39
CA GLY A 73 -32.71 -16.82 -7.73
C GLY A 73 -33.16 -15.37 -7.88
N THR A 74 -33.12 -14.55 -6.82
CA THR A 74 -33.59 -13.14 -6.89
C THR A 74 -32.82 -12.33 -7.93
N ARG A 75 -33.59 -11.61 -8.77
CA ARG A 75 -33.11 -10.54 -9.68
C ARG A 75 -33.86 -9.27 -9.37
N LEU A 76 -33.26 -8.31 -8.70
CA LEU A 76 -33.80 -6.95 -8.58
C LEU A 76 -33.14 -6.04 -9.60
N ILE A 77 -33.88 -5.55 -10.56
CA ILE A 77 -33.36 -4.79 -11.70
C ILE A 77 -34.05 -3.44 -11.77
N GLY A 78 -33.28 -2.36 -11.70
CA GLY A 78 -33.77 -1.01 -11.92
C GLY A 78 -34.09 -0.73 -13.40
N LEU A 79 -35.21 -0.06 -13.65
CA LEU A 79 -35.68 0.26 -15.02
C LEU A 79 -35.15 1.60 -15.54
N GLY A 80 -34.11 2.14 -15.00
CA GLY A 80 -33.51 3.41 -15.42
C GLY A 80 -32.88 4.18 -14.24
N PRO A 81 -32.53 5.44 -14.45
CA PRO A 81 -31.94 6.26 -13.39
C PRO A 81 -32.93 6.46 -12.24
N ASN A 82 -32.39 6.64 -11.05
CA ASN A 82 -33.18 6.92 -9.83
C ASN A 82 -34.14 5.80 -9.38
N CYS A 83 -33.84 4.54 -9.67
CA CYS A 83 -34.52 3.41 -9.05
C CYS A 83 -33.99 3.24 -7.63
N ILE A 84 -34.64 3.84 -6.63
CA ILE A 84 -34.13 3.96 -5.27
C ILE A 84 -34.97 3.12 -4.30
N LEU A 85 -34.33 2.15 -3.65
CA LEU A 85 -34.85 1.45 -2.49
C LEU A 85 -34.26 2.10 -1.23
N SER A 86 -35.09 2.72 -0.39
CA SER A 86 -34.61 3.53 0.73
C SER A 86 -35.25 3.11 2.03
N SER A 87 -34.43 2.91 3.07
CA SER A 87 -34.98 2.99 4.43
C SER A 87 -35.51 4.40 4.68
N PRO A 88 -36.59 4.58 5.45
CA PRO A 88 -36.99 5.89 5.95
C PRO A 88 -35.84 6.57 6.70
N ASP A 89 -35.89 7.89 6.78
CA ASP A 89 -34.90 8.64 7.53
C ASP A 89 -34.79 8.07 8.95
N ALA A 90 -33.61 7.55 9.25
CA ALA A 90 -33.41 6.78 10.47
C ALA A 90 -33.52 7.68 11.68
N VAL A 91 -34.57 7.50 12.42
CA VAL A 91 -34.70 7.97 13.79
C VAL A 91 -33.80 7.10 14.67
N SER A 92 -33.14 7.67 15.66
CA SER A 92 -32.18 7.01 16.53
C SER A 92 -32.69 5.68 17.10
N ALA A 93 -32.21 4.57 16.58
CA ALA A 93 -32.30 3.30 17.25
C ALA A 93 -31.11 3.19 18.20
N SER A 94 -31.31 3.48 19.46
CA SER A 94 -30.40 3.05 20.51
C SER A 94 -30.60 1.55 20.71
N GLY A 95 -29.59 0.73 20.40
CA GLY A 95 -29.43 -0.60 20.97
C GLY A 95 -30.21 -1.76 20.36
N ALA A 96 -30.97 -1.59 19.28
CA ALA A 96 -31.69 -2.68 18.66
C ALA A 96 -31.08 -3.08 17.31
N GLU A 97 -31.43 -4.24 16.87
CA GLU A 97 -30.96 -4.94 15.67
C GLU A 97 -30.49 -4.03 14.52
N MET A 98 -29.37 -4.42 13.95
CA MET A 98 -28.78 -3.82 12.77
C MET A 98 -29.81 -3.74 11.63
N LEU A 99 -30.39 -2.56 11.42
CA LEU A 99 -31.32 -2.34 10.32
C LEU A 99 -30.57 -2.54 9.00
N THR A 100 -31.15 -3.28 8.08
CA THR A 100 -30.61 -3.51 6.74
C THR A 100 -31.73 -3.33 5.73
N VAL A 101 -31.50 -2.59 4.66
CA VAL A 101 -32.53 -2.37 3.64
C VAL A 101 -32.86 -3.68 2.93
N LEU A 102 -31.82 -4.35 2.39
CA LEU A 102 -31.94 -5.67 1.79
C LEU A 102 -31.02 -6.66 2.51
N ARG A 103 -31.55 -7.78 2.93
CA ARG A 103 -30.80 -8.83 3.64
C ARG A 103 -31.10 -10.19 3.04
N THR A 104 -30.14 -11.11 3.17
CA THR A 104 -30.41 -12.51 2.94
C THR A 104 -29.39 -13.38 3.69
N THR A 105 -29.79 -14.61 3.99
CA THR A 105 -28.96 -15.61 4.65
C THR A 105 -29.14 -16.95 3.97
N GLY A 106 -28.04 -17.59 3.57
CA GLY A 106 -28.05 -18.94 3.00
C GLY A 106 -28.67 -19.03 1.59
N ALA A 107 -28.88 -17.92 0.90
CA ALA A 107 -29.44 -17.91 -0.44
C ALA A 107 -28.35 -17.95 -1.53
N SER A 108 -28.74 -18.31 -2.73
CA SER A 108 -27.84 -18.41 -3.88
C SER A 108 -28.43 -17.73 -5.13
N ASP A 109 -27.55 -17.43 -6.10
CA ASP A 109 -27.91 -16.87 -7.40
C ASP A 109 -28.72 -15.57 -7.29
N ILE A 110 -28.11 -14.54 -6.69
CA ILE A 110 -28.74 -13.24 -6.45
C ILE A 110 -28.11 -12.19 -7.36
N VAL A 111 -28.91 -11.39 -8.01
CA VAL A 111 -28.49 -10.23 -8.82
C VAL A 111 -29.21 -8.97 -8.33
N LEU A 112 -28.42 -7.95 -7.99
CA LEU A 112 -28.86 -6.56 -7.84
C LEU A 112 -28.26 -5.75 -8.98
N GLN A 113 -29.08 -5.09 -9.77
CA GLN A 113 -28.60 -4.37 -10.93
C GLN A 113 -29.30 -3.02 -11.12
N ASP A 114 -28.51 -1.99 -11.46
CA ASP A 114 -28.98 -0.64 -11.79
C ASP A 114 -29.85 -0.01 -10.68
N LEU A 115 -29.45 -0.19 -9.41
CA LEU A 115 -30.19 0.24 -8.22
C LEU A 115 -29.41 1.22 -7.38
N VAL A 116 -30.11 2.13 -6.74
CA VAL A 116 -29.64 2.92 -5.61
C VAL A 116 -30.29 2.39 -4.33
N ILE A 117 -29.49 2.08 -3.33
CA ILE A 117 -29.94 1.57 -2.02
C ILE A 117 -29.50 2.55 -0.94
N GLU A 118 -30.47 3.14 -0.25
CA GLU A 118 -30.19 4.14 0.80
C GLU A 118 -30.55 3.63 2.19
N GLY A 119 -29.60 3.72 3.12
CA GLY A 119 -29.77 3.31 4.50
C GLY A 119 -30.57 4.31 5.38
N GLY A 120 -30.94 5.47 4.87
CA GLY A 120 -31.73 6.47 5.59
C GLY A 120 -30.94 7.32 6.59
N CYS A 121 -29.64 7.18 6.74
CA CYS A 121 -28.82 8.05 7.59
C CYS A 121 -28.66 9.43 6.96
N ASN A 122 -28.98 10.48 7.72
CA ASN A 122 -28.86 11.87 7.28
C ASN A 122 -27.51 12.49 7.63
N ALA A 123 -27.18 13.57 6.93
CA ALA A 123 -26.09 14.46 7.33
C ALA A 123 -26.31 14.96 8.75
N GLY A 124 -25.28 14.94 9.60
CA GLY A 124 -25.37 15.39 10.99
C GLY A 124 -25.75 14.32 12.00
N VAL A 125 -25.99 13.07 11.58
CA VAL A 125 -26.11 11.96 12.53
C VAL A 125 -24.76 11.70 13.18
N THR A 126 -24.67 11.99 14.47
CA THR A 126 -23.44 11.95 15.26
C THR A 126 -23.23 10.63 16.00
N SER A 127 -24.17 9.69 15.98
CA SER A 127 -24.06 8.39 16.64
C SER A 127 -23.88 7.26 15.62
N LYS A 128 -23.07 6.27 15.96
CA LYS A 128 -22.94 5.03 15.18
C LYS A 128 -24.31 4.37 15.11
N ARG A 129 -24.87 4.25 13.92
CA ARG A 129 -26.12 3.55 13.68
C ARG A 129 -25.83 2.32 12.85
N ALA A 130 -26.26 1.20 13.33
CA ALA A 130 -26.12 -0.07 12.65
C ALA A 130 -27.09 -0.19 11.46
N VAL A 131 -26.98 0.72 10.47
CA VAL A 131 -27.80 0.68 9.27
C VAL A 131 -26.93 0.34 8.07
N ARG A 132 -27.17 -0.81 7.48
CA ARG A 132 -26.55 -1.27 6.23
C ARG A 132 -27.51 -1.16 5.06
N GLY A 133 -26.99 -0.89 3.87
CA GLY A 133 -27.79 -0.94 2.65
C GLY A 133 -28.11 -2.38 2.27
N VAL A 134 -27.08 -3.22 2.12
CA VAL A 134 -27.22 -4.65 1.83
C VAL A 134 -26.38 -5.49 2.78
N ARG A 135 -26.90 -6.67 3.13
CA ARG A 135 -26.20 -7.66 3.95
C ARG A 135 -26.48 -9.07 3.48
N PHE A 136 -25.42 -9.72 2.97
CA PHE A 136 -25.46 -11.11 2.53
C PHE A 136 -24.69 -11.99 3.51
N ILE A 137 -25.31 -13.06 4.02
CA ILE A 137 -24.70 -13.96 5.02
C ILE A 137 -24.78 -15.39 4.53
N ASN A 138 -23.64 -16.10 4.46
CA ASN A 138 -23.56 -17.49 3.99
C ASN A 138 -24.19 -17.69 2.59
N CYS A 139 -24.06 -16.74 1.70
CA CYS A 139 -24.67 -16.79 0.36
C CYS A 139 -23.65 -17.18 -0.70
N THR A 140 -24.15 -17.66 -1.84
CA THR A 140 -23.32 -18.05 -2.99
C THR A 140 -23.84 -17.44 -4.29
N ASP A 141 -22.94 -17.22 -5.27
CA ASP A 141 -23.23 -16.62 -6.58
C ASP A 141 -24.04 -15.31 -6.46
N ILE A 142 -23.39 -14.30 -5.91
CA ILE A 142 -23.97 -12.97 -5.73
C ILE A 142 -23.37 -12.02 -6.75
N ARG A 143 -24.21 -11.25 -7.43
CA ARG A 143 -23.77 -10.21 -8.37
C ARG A 143 -24.43 -8.88 -8.03
N MET A 144 -23.60 -7.84 -7.88
CA MET A 144 -24.04 -6.45 -7.81
C MET A 144 -23.45 -5.70 -9.00
N ILE A 145 -24.30 -5.13 -9.84
CA ILE A 145 -23.90 -4.50 -11.11
C ILE A 145 -24.49 -3.09 -11.18
N ASN A 146 -23.65 -2.07 -11.38
CA ASN A 146 -24.06 -0.67 -11.47
C ASN A 146 -24.90 -0.20 -10.27
N CYS A 147 -24.55 -0.64 -9.07
CA CYS A 147 -25.30 -0.29 -7.87
C CYS A 147 -24.62 0.83 -7.08
N GLU A 148 -25.44 1.72 -6.52
CA GLU A 148 -25.01 2.66 -5.50
C GLU A 148 -25.61 2.26 -4.15
N VAL A 149 -24.79 2.24 -3.09
CA VAL A 149 -25.24 2.11 -1.71
C VAL A 149 -24.80 3.33 -0.94
N SER A 150 -25.73 4.05 -0.35
CA SER A 150 -25.44 5.32 0.30
C SER A 150 -26.26 5.54 1.59
N ARG A 151 -25.94 6.61 2.31
CA ARG A 151 -26.66 7.00 3.53
C ARG A 151 -26.73 5.88 4.58
N THR A 152 -25.64 5.14 4.75
CA THR A 152 -25.52 4.05 5.73
C THR A 152 -24.79 4.52 6.98
N GLY A 153 -25.03 3.86 8.09
CA GLY A 153 -24.38 4.16 9.38
C GLY A 153 -23.42 3.07 9.86
N ASP A 154 -23.30 1.99 9.10
CA ASP A 154 -22.41 0.85 9.28
C ASP A 154 -21.86 0.47 7.90
N TRP A 155 -21.30 -0.72 7.69
CA TRP A 155 -20.84 -1.22 6.40
C TRP A 155 -21.93 -1.06 5.33
N ALA A 156 -21.65 -0.29 4.29
CA ALA A 156 -22.70 0.04 3.33
C ALA A 156 -23.24 -1.19 2.60
N ALA A 157 -22.33 -1.98 2.04
CA ALA A 157 -22.60 -3.30 1.50
C ALA A 157 -21.71 -4.31 2.20
N SER A 158 -22.28 -5.39 2.74
CA SER A 158 -21.53 -6.44 3.42
C SER A 158 -21.83 -7.83 2.88
N PHE A 159 -20.75 -8.57 2.69
CA PHE A 159 -20.74 -9.98 2.31
C PHE A 159 -20.03 -10.73 3.42
N GLU A 160 -20.78 -11.54 4.16
CA GLU A 160 -20.30 -12.26 5.33
C GLU A 160 -20.35 -13.76 5.06
N LYS A 161 -19.21 -14.44 5.05
CA LYS A 161 -19.10 -15.88 4.76
C LYS A 161 -19.68 -16.27 3.39
N CYS A 162 -19.60 -15.36 2.42
CA CYS A 162 -20.12 -15.58 1.07
C CYS A 162 -19.07 -16.22 0.17
N THR A 163 -19.53 -16.88 -0.88
CA THR A 163 -18.70 -17.49 -1.91
C THR A 163 -19.19 -17.07 -3.29
N ASP A 164 -18.26 -16.90 -4.26
CA ASP A 164 -18.55 -16.50 -5.63
C ASP A 164 -19.32 -15.16 -5.69
N VAL A 165 -18.68 -14.09 -5.19
CA VAL A 165 -19.23 -12.74 -5.16
C VAL A 165 -18.61 -11.90 -6.28
N SER A 166 -19.44 -11.24 -7.09
CA SER A 166 -19.01 -10.31 -8.12
C SER A 166 -19.69 -8.96 -7.98
N VAL A 167 -18.90 -7.91 -7.77
CA VAL A 167 -19.36 -6.53 -7.69
C VAL A 167 -18.71 -5.72 -8.80
N VAL A 168 -19.52 -5.09 -9.65
CA VAL A 168 -19.05 -4.33 -10.83
C VAL A 168 -19.70 -2.96 -10.87
N ASN A 169 -18.88 -1.92 -11.10
CA ASN A 169 -19.32 -0.52 -11.15
C ASN A 169 -20.10 -0.10 -9.88
N TYR A 170 -19.47 -0.29 -8.74
CA TYR A 170 -20.05 0.03 -7.45
C TYR A 170 -19.81 1.49 -7.07
N ARG A 171 -20.80 2.10 -6.44
CA ARG A 171 -20.67 3.44 -5.89
C ARG A 171 -21.10 3.48 -4.42
N HIS A 172 -20.32 4.17 -3.61
CA HIS A 172 -20.72 4.51 -2.24
C HIS A 172 -20.50 5.99 -1.98
N ARG A 173 -21.49 6.61 -1.36
CA ARG A 173 -21.42 7.99 -0.88
C ARG A 173 -21.70 8.01 0.61
N LYS A 174 -20.71 8.48 1.38
CA LYS A 174 -20.86 8.61 2.83
C LYS A 174 -22.04 9.50 3.18
N SER A 175 -22.72 9.17 4.25
CA SER A 175 -23.76 10.02 4.82
C SER A 175 -23.17 11.03 5.80
N GLY A 176 -23.19 12.32 5.41
CA GLY A 176 -22.86 13.42 6.30
C GLY A 176 -21.41 13.53 6.77
N GLY A 177 -21.11 14.58 7.53
CA GLY A 177 -19.75 14.98 7.91
C GLY A 177 -19.22 14.36 9.20
N THR A 178 -19.78 13.30 9.76
CA THR A 178 -19.35 12.77 11.05
C THR A 178 -18.50 11.52 10.94
N LEU A 179 -17.42 11.55 11.69
CA LEU A 179 -16.37 10.56 11.81
C LEU A 179 -16.82 9.41 12.72
N TYR A 180 -17.23 8.27 12.17
CA TYR A 180 -17.40 7.03 12.95
C TYR A 180 -16.71 5.87 12.25
N GLY A 181 -15.90 5.13 13.00
CA GLY A 181 -15.39 3.84 12.60
C GLY A 181 -16.53 2.85 12.27
N GLY A 182 -16.26 1.88 11.42
CA GLY A 182 -17.23 0.85 11.03
C GLY A 182 -18.20 1.28 9.92
N ARG A 183 -17.87 2.32 9.15
CA ARG A 183 -18.64 2.78 7.99
C ARG A 183 -17.90 2.51 6.70
N ASP A 184 -17.60 1.25 6.43
CA ASP A 184 -16.94 0.86 5.20
C ASP A 184 -17.83 1.10 4.00
N GLY A 185 -17.20 1.41 2.88
CA GLY A 185 -17.90 1.50 1.62
C GLY A 185 -18.43 0.15 1.16
N ILE A 186 -17.60 -0.88 1.29
CA ILE A 186 -17.96 -2.27 1.03
C ILE A 186 -17.09 -3.19 1.90
N HIS A 187 -17.67 -4.25 2.45
CA HIS A 187 -16.97 -5.17 3.34
C HIS A 187 -17.16 -6.64 2.96
N PHE A 188 -16.05 -7.37 2.89
CA PHE A 188 -15.99 -8.81 2.64
C PHE A 188 -15.42 -9.49 3.90
N LEU A 189 -16.27 -10.09 4.71
CA LEU A 189 -15.89 -10.85 5.91
C LEU A 189 -15.92 -12.34 5.60
N ASP A 190 -14.81 -13.05 5.78
CA ASP A 190 -14.73 -14.50 5.57
C ASP A 190 -15.17 -14.94 4.15
N CYS A 191 -14.92 -14.17 3.12
CA CYS A 191 -15.37 -14.47 1.76
C CYS A 191 -14.36 -15.30 0.96
N VAL A 192 -14.88 -16.08 0.02
CA VAL A 192 -14.07 -16.90 -0.91
C VAL A 192 -14.53 -16.63 -2.35
N ASN A 193 -13.58 -16.52 -3.30
CA ASN A 193 -13.83 -16.22 -4.70
C ASN A 193 -14.65 -14.92 -4.88
N PHE A 194 -14.10 -13.79 -4.51
CA PHE A 194 -14.82 -12.52 -4.64
C PHE A 194 -14.06 -11.49 -5.46
N THR A 195 -14.81 -10.71 -6.20
CA THR A 195 -14.29 -9.67 -7.09
C THR A 195 -15.04 -8.36 -6.90
N LEU A 196 -14.30 -7.27 -6.72
CA LEU A 196 -14.76 -5.90 -6.88
C LEU A 196 -14.03 -5.29 -8.08
N ASN A 197 -14.76 -4.87 -9.11
CA ASN A 197 -14.17 -4.26 -10.30
C ASN A 197 -14.89 -2.96 -10.70
N GLY A 198 -14.17 -1.85 -10.56
CA GLY A 198 -14.72 -0.52 -10.76
C GLY A 198 -15.55 -0.06 -9.58
N ALA A 199 -14.98 0.80 -8.74
CA ALA A 199 -15.70 1.38 -7.62
C ALA A 199 -15.32 2.85 -7.40
N ASP A 200 -16.30 3.68 -7.05
CA ASP A 200 -16.09 5.05 -6.60
C ASP A 200 -16.66 5.18 -5.18
N ILE A 201 -15.77 5.24 -4.18
CA ILE A 201 -16.12 5.08 -2.77
C ILE A 201 -15.69 6.29 -1.94
N GLU A 202 -16.64 6.87 -1.22
CA GLU A 202 -16.41 7.87 -0.17
C GLU A 202 -16.90 7.30 1.16
N SER A 203 -16.01 6.81 2.00
CA SER A 203 -16.34 6.11 3.24
C SER A 203 -15.98 6.88 4.51
N GLY A 204 -16.57 6.50 5.60
CA GLY A 204 -16.19 6.99 6.93
C GLY A 204 -15.06 6.17 7.55
N ASP A 205 -15.03 4.88 7.27
CA ASP A 205 -13.97 3.93 7.63
C ASP A 205 -13.30 3.39 6.36
N ASP A 206 -12.95 2.13 6.25
CA ASP A 206 -12.26 1.62 5.06
C ASP A 206 -13.12 1.78 3.78
N MET A 207 -12.47 2.10 2.65
CA MET A 207 -13.20 2.09 1.37
C MET A 207 -13.62 0.66 1.04
N VAL A 208 -12.68 -0.28 1.17
CA VAL A 208 -12.90 -1.71 0.96
C VAL A 208 -12.28 -2.47 2.14
N GLY A 209 -13.12 -3.03 2.99
CA GLY A 209 -12.73 -3.91 4.08
C GLY A 209 -12.75 -5.38 3.65
N CYS A 210 -11.69 -6.12 3.91
CA CYS A 210 -11.56 -7.54 3.66
C CYS A 210 -10.97 -8.19 4.90
N THR A 211 -11.82 -8.86 5.70
CA THR A 211 -11.39 -9.37 7.00
C THR A 211 -11.69 -10.85 7.18
N THR A 212 -10.93 -11.50 8.07
CA THR A 212 -11.16 -12.88 8.48
C THR A 212 -11.53 -12.95 9.95
N GLU A 213 -12.54 -13.74 10.30
CA GLU A 213 -12.99 -13.95 11.68
C GLU A 213 -13.16 -15.42 12.02
N THR A 214 -13.80 -16.20 11.13
CA THR A 214 -14.22 -17.58 11.39
C THR A 214 -13.76 -18.59 10.33
N ARG A 215 -13.25 -18.13 9.19
CA ARG A 215 -12.67 -18.98 8.14
C ARG A 215 -11.66 -18.19 7.31
N ASP A 216 -10.85 -18.93 6.55
CA ASP A 216 -9.91 -18.34 5.61
C ASP A 216 -10.62 -17.53 4.51
N GLN A 217 -10.02 -16.40 4.14
CA GLN A 217 -10.39 -15.63 2.97
C GLN A 217 -9.48 -16.00 1.81
N ARG A 218 -10.06 -16.24 0.62
CA ARG A 218 -9.29 -16.73 -0.54
C ARG A 218 -9.79 -16.15 -1.86
N ASN A 219 -8.85 -16.04 -2.82
CA ASN A 219 -9.13 -15.66 -4.20
C ASN A 219 -9.87 -14.31 -4.29
N ALA A 220 -9.28 -13.29 -3.69
CA ALA A 220 -9.81 -11.93 -3.70
C ALA A 220 -9.23 -11.13 -4.88
N VAL A 221 -10.10 -10.44 -5.62
CA VAL A 221 -9.71 -9.53 -6.70
C VAL A 221 -10.37 -8.17 -6.50
N ILE A 222 -9.58 -7.18 -6.11
CA ILE A 222 -10.03 -5.78 -5.94
C ILE A 222 -9.37 -4.94 -7.02
N ARG A 223 -10.16 -4.39 -7.95
CA ARG A 223 -9.65 -3.63 -9.10
C ARG A 223 -10.36 -2.30 -9.30
N ASN A 224 -9.59 -1.33 -9.82
CA ASN A 224 -10.13 -0.05 -10.31
C ASN A 224 -10.98 0.68 -9.25
N VAL A 225 -10.42 0.84 -8.05
CA VAL A 225 -11.08 1.55 -6.93
C VAL A 225 -10.57 2.98 -6.87
N ILE A 226 -11.46 3.95 -6.93
CA ILE A 226 -11.16 5.36 -6.73
C ILE A 226 -11.99 5.91 -5.57
N GLY A 227 -11.43 6.77 -4.75
CA GLY A 227 -12.20 7.36 -3.66
C GLY A 227 -11.35 7.93 -2.55
N TYR A 228 -11.92 7.97 -1.36
CA TYR A 228 -11.22 8.27 -0.12
C TYR A 228 -11.97 7.72 1.09
N SER A 229 -11.23 7.49 2.16
CA SER A 229 -11.73 7.20 3.51
C SER A 229 -11.45 8.38 4.44
N MET A 230 -12.32 8.65 5.39
CA MET A 230 -12.09 9.72 6.38
C MET A 230 -11.18 9.28 7.53
N LEU A 231 -11.25 8.02 7.93
CA LEU A 231 -10.58 7.52 9.15
C LEU A 231 -9.62 6.37 8.90
N ALA A 232 -9.83 5.58 7.86
CA ALA A 232 -9.13 4.32 7.70
C ALA A 232 -8.54 4.16 6.29
N SER A 233 -8.41 2.94 5.81
CA SER A 233 -7.63 2.63 4.61
C SER A 233 -8.44 2.71 3.32
N GLY A 234 -7.73 2.82 2.20
CA GLY A 234 -8.34 2.62 0.89
C GLY A 234 -8.79 1.16 0.73
N VAL A 235 -7.85 0.24 0.80
CA VAL A 235 -8.15 -1.21 0.81
C VAL A 235 -7.42 -1.85 2.00
N ILE A 236 -8.11 -2.66 2.77
CA ILE A 236 -7.52 -3.39 3.90
C ILE A 236 -7.80 -4.89 3.81
N PHE A 237 -6.78 -5.70 4.14
CA PHE A 237 -6.87 -7.12 4.42
C PHE A 237 -6.26 -7.39 5.78
N ASN A 238 -7.06 -7.88 6.74
CA ASN A 238 -6.59 -8.24 8.09
C ASN A 238 -7.53 -9.24 8.76
N GLU A 239 -7.18 -9.64 9.98
CA GLU A 239 -8.07 -10.41 10.84
C GLU A 239 -8.94 -9.50 11.71
N GLU A 240 -10.16 -9.92 11.99
CA GLU A 240 -11.00 -9.39 13.06
C GLU A 240 -10.63 -10.05 14.39
N GLY A 241 -10.18 -9.24 15.34
CA GLY A 241 -9.83 -9.74 16.67
C GLY A 241 -8.60 -10.66 16.69
N ALA A 242 -8.60 -11.64 17.60
CA ALA A 242 -7.47 -12.55 17.86
C ALA A 242 -7.57 -13.88 17.08
N THR A 243 -8.03 -13.85 15.84
CA THR A 243 -8.20 -15.05 15.02
C THR A 243 -6.92 -15.42 14.27
N THR A 244 -6.84 -16.66 13.78
CA THR A 244 -5.68 -17.19 13.03
C THR A 244 -6.04 -17.62 11.62
N PHE A 245 -7.17 -17.18 11.10
CA PHE A 245 -7.62 -17.53 9.76
C PHE A 245 -6.80 -16.81 8.68
N SER A 246 -6.47 -17.52 7.63
CA SER A 246 -5.51 -17.13 6.62
C SER A 246 -6.14 -16.30 5.51
N THR A 247 -5.33 -15.42 4.92
CA THR A 247 -5.66 -14.71 3.67
C THR A 247 -4.77 -15.24 2.55
N VAL A 248 -5.39 -15.72 1.49
CA VAL A 248 -4.71 -16.49 0.42
C VAL A 248 -5.11 -15.97 -0.97
N ASP A 249 -4.10 -15.74 -1.82
CA ASP A 249 -4.22 -15.36 -3.22
C ASP A 249 -5.12 -14.12 -3.42
N ILE A 250 -4.57 -12.97 -3.06
CA ILE A 250 -5.22 -11.66 -3.19
C ILE A 250 -4.53 -10.81 -4.26
N LEU A 251 -5.34 -10.14 -5.05
CA LEU A 251 -4.92 -9.13 -6.01
C LEU A 251 -5.59 -7.81 -5.70
N VAL A 252 -4.79 -6.78 -5.44
CA VAL A 252 -5.20 -5.38 -5.38
C VAL A 252 -4.56 -4.66 -6.55
N ASP A 253 -5.38 -4.17 -7.50
CA ASP A 253 -4.91 -3.60 -8.76
C ASP A 253 -5.69 -2.32 -9.12
N GLY A 254 -4.99 -1.20 -9.18
CA GLY A 254 -5.61 0.07 -9.55
C GLY A 254 -6.40 0.73 -8.41
N VAL A 255 -5.73 1.05 -7.29
CA VAL A 255 -6.32 1.86 -6.21
C VAL A 255 -5.82 3.30 -6.32
N THR A 256 -6.75 4.25 -6.39
CA THR A 256 -6.43 5.68 -6.46
C THR A 256 -7.17 6.47 -5.39
N ILE A 257 -6.44 7.15 -4.53
CA ILE A 257 -7.02 8.11 -3.60
C ILE A 257 -7.25 9.44 -4.32
N LYS A 258 -8.47 9.97 -4.24
CA LYS A 258 -8.84 11.25 -4.87
C LYS A 258 -7.92 12.37 -4.41
N SER A 259 -7.48 13.20 -5.35
CA SER A 259 -6.56 14.32 -5.09
C SER A 259 -7.07 15.22 -3.96
N GLY A 260 -6.15 15.67 -3.11
CA GLY A 260 -6.46 16.50 -1.94
C GLY A 260 -6.98 15.73 -0.73
N ASN A 261 -7.18 14.42 -0.84
CA ASN A 261 -7.58 13.56 0.28
C ASN A 261 -6.41 12.69 0.78
N VAL A 262 -6.51 12.30 2.05
CA VAL A 262 -5.52 11.45 2.73
C VAL A 262 -6.28 10.35 3.47
N VAL A 263 -5.87 9.11 3.29
CA VAL A 263 -6.41 7.94 4.01
C VAL A 263 -5.39 7.44 5.04
N ARG A 264 -5.76 6.49 5.91
CA ARG A 264 -4.78 5.91 6.85
C ARG A 264 -3.64 5.21 6.08
N ASP A 265 -3.99 4.24 5.27
CA ASP A 265 -3.08 3.56 4.34
C ASP A 265 -3.80 3.45 2.98
N VAL A 266 -3.10 3.65 1.86
CA VAL A 266 -3.76 3.48 0.56
C VAL A 266 -4.10 2.00 0.35
N VAL A 267 -3.16 1.11 0.67
CA VAL A 267 -3.39 -0.34 0.74
C VAL A 267 -2.72 -0.88 2.00
N ARG A 268 -3.46 -1.68 2.76
CA ARG A 268 -2.97 -2.38 3.95
C ARG A 268 -3.24 -3.87 3.85
N VAL A 269 -2.21 -4.69 4.02
CA VAL A 269 -2.30 -6.14 4.18
C VAL A 269 -1.57 -6.52 5.45
N GLN A 270 -2.28 -7.00 6.44
CA GLN A 270 -1.70 -7.25 7.75
C GLN A 270 -2.15 -8.60 8.32
N ALA A 271 -1.19 -9.44 8.70
CA ALA A 271 -1.42 -10.49 9.66
C ALA A 271 -1.19 -9.91 11.07
N ILE A 272 -2.25 -9.75 11.84
CA ILE A 272 -2.19 -9.23 13.21
C ILE A 272 -1.66 -10.32 14.13
N ASN A 273 -2.11 -11.56 13.95
CA ASN A 273 -1.67 -12.70 14.73
C ASN A 273 -0.45 -13.36 14.06
N ASP A 274 0.57 -13.65 14.85
CA ASP A 274 1.81 -14.31 14.40
C ASP A 274 1.59 -15.69 13.78
N ALA A 275 0.50 -16.37 14.10
CA ALA A 275 0.16 -17.68 13.57
C ALA A 275 -0.55 -17.62 12.20
N THR A 276 -1.12 -16.47 11.84
CA THR A 276 -1.85 -16.28 10.58
C THR A 276 -0.94 -16.37 9.37
N ASN A 277 -1.35 -17.13 8.37
CA ASN A 277 -0.67 -17.17 7.09
C ASN A 277 -1.29 -16.15 6.12
N VAL A 278 -0.45 -15.33 5.51
CA VAL A 278 -0.83 -14.49 4.38
C VAL A 278 0.05 -14.87 3.19
N THR A 279 -0.55 -15.33 2.12
CA THR A 279 0.22 -15.86 0.98
C THR A 279 -0.40 -15.49 -0.37
N GLY A 280 0.45 -15.23 -1.37
CA GLY A 280 -0.02 -14.88 -2.72
C GLY A 280 -0.60 -13.46 -2.77
N VAL A 281 0.12 -12.49 -2.23
CA VAL A 281 -0.27 -11.07 -2.21
C VAL A 281 0.27 -10.36 -3.43
N THR A 282 -0.60 -9.78 -4.23
CA THR A 282 -0.21 -8.86 -5.32
C THR A 282 -0.87 -7.50 -5.10
N VAL A 283 -0.05 -6.45 -5.02
CA VAL A 283 -0.47 -5.05 -4.91
C VAL A 283 0.19 -4.28 -6.06
N GLN A 284 -0.62 -3.73 -6.96
CA GLN A 284 -0.11 -3.03 -8.12
C GLN A 284 -0.98 -1.85 -8.55
N ASN A 285 -0.39 -0.92 -9.32
CA ASN A 285 -1.08 0.26 -9.85
C ASN A 285 -1.75 1.10 -8.75
N VAL A 286 -1.04 1.36 -7.64
CA VAL A 286 -1.56 2.06 -6.46
C VAL A 286 -1.06 3.49 -6.43
N LYS A 287 -1.98 4.44 -6.26
CA LYS A 287 -1.67 5.87 -6.23
C LYS A 287 -2.40 6.61 -5.12
N GLY A 288 -1.67 7.43 -4.37
CA GLY A 288 -2.32 8.31 -3.39
C GLY A 288 -1.49 8.62 -2.17
N THR A 289 -2.14 9.28 -1.20
CA THR A 289 -1.52 9.70 0.05
C THR A 289 -2.17 8.99 1.23
N GLY A 290 -1.32 8.35 2.06
CA GLY A 290 -1.70 7.84 3.37
C GLY A 290 -1.15 8.74 4.48
N TYR A 291 -1.89 8.91 5.59
CA TYR A 291 -1.28 9.56 6.74
C TYR A 291 -0.37 8.60 7.53
N SER A 292 -0.69 7.32 7.59
CA SER A 292 0.16 6.29 8.20
C SER A 292 1.13 5.73 7.16
N HIS A 293 0.64 5.04 6.12
CA HIS A 293 1.50 4.53 5.03
C HIS A 293 0.82 4.73 3.66
N GLY A 294 1.63 4.74 2.61
CA GLY A 294 1.11 4.51 1.27
C GLY A 294 0.71 3.05 1.11
N VAL A 295 1.67 2.14 1.18
CA VAL A 295 1.43 0.69 1.20
C VAL A 295 2.02 0.09 2.47
N PHE A 296 1.22 -0.69 3.18
CA PHE A 296 1.61 -1.41 4.39
C PHE A 296 1.36 -2.91 4.23
N ILE A 297 2.42 -3.72 4.30
CA ILE A 297 2.33 -5.19 4.22
C ILE A 297 3.15 -5.77 5.37
N SER A 298 2.51 -6.49 6.29
CA SER A 298 3.20 -6.99 7.48
C SER A 298 2.62 -8.31 8.01
N GLY A 299 3.49 -9.23 8.41
CA GLY A 299 3.13 -10.48 9.06
C GLY A 299 4.32 -11.41 9.22
N LYS A 300 4.31 -12.29 10.24
CA LYS A 300 5.40 -13.26 10.46
C LYS A 300 5.41 -14.43 9.50
N LYS A 301 4.27 -14.76 8.89
CA LYS A 301 4.11 -15.85 7.92
C LYS A 301 3.57 -15.31 6.58
N LEU A 302 4.28 -14.33 6.04
CA LEU A 302 3.92 -13.67 4.80
C LEU A 302 4.78 -14.23 3.66
N THR A 303 4.15 -14.80 2.62
CA THR A 303 4.87 -15.44 1.51
C THR A 303 4.30 -15.10 0.14
N ARG A 304 5.14 -15.11 -0.89
CA ARG A 304 4.76 -14.81 -2.29
C ARG A 304 4.12 -13.43 -2.42
N VAL A 305 4.88 -12.39 -2.11
CA VAL A 305 4.43 -11.00 -2.17
C VAL A 305 4.95 -10.33 -3.43
N SER A 306 4.08 -9.63 -4.12
CA SER A 306 4.43 -8.77 -5.26
C SER A 306 3.87 -7.37 -5.05
N VAL A 307 4.74 -6.36 -5.11
CA VAL A 307 4.36 -4.95 -5.08
C VAL A 307 4.96 -4.28 -6.31
N SER A 308 4.13 -3.70 -7.18
CA SER A 308 4.62 -3.04 -8.39
C SER A 308 3.79 -1.80 -8.76
N ASP A 309 4.41 -0.91 -9.51
CA ASP A 309 3.75 0.27 -10.06
C ASP A 309 3.00 1.11 -9.01
N VAL A 310 3.60 1.25 -7.83
CA VAL A 310 3.08 2.10 -6.77
C VAL A 310 3.66 3.51 -6.90
N ASP A 311 2.82 4.52 -6.65
CA ASP A 311 3.17 5.94 -6.58
C ASP A 311 2.47 6.53 -5.34
N VAL A 312 3.11 6.40 -4.19
CA VAL A 312 2.48 6.65 -2.90
C VAL A 312 3.30 7.56 -2.00
N VAL A 313 2.58 8.34 -1.22
CA VAL A 313 3.15 9.25 -0.23
C VAL A 313 2.60 8.92 1.15
N SER A 314 3.44 8.98 2.18
CA SER A 314 3.00 9.00 3.58
C SER A 314 3.31 10.35 4.22
N THR A 315 2.40 10.84 5.08
CA THR A 315 2.61 12.10 5.80
C THR A 315 3.14 11.92 7.22
N GLN A 316 3.00 10.72 7.82
CA GLN A 316 3.39 10.48 9.22
C GLN A 316 4.26 9.23 9.42
N SER A 317 4.43 8.38 8.40
CA SER A 317 5.22 7.15 8.48
C SER A 317 5.92 6.84 7.16
N HIS A 318 6.15 5.57 6.83
CA HIS A 318 6.82 5.17 5.60
C HIS A 318 5.92 5.26 4.36
N GLY A 319 6.49 5.64 3.21
CA GLY A 319 5.77 5.55 1.94
C GLY A 319 5.32 4.12 1.64
N VAL A 320 6.26 3.19 1.66
CA VAL A 320 6.00 1.74 1.55
C VAL A 320 6.68 1.03 2.71
N TYR A 321 5.94 0.22 3.43
CA TYR A 321 6.43 -0.62 4.53
C TYR A 321 6.14 -2.09 4.27
N ILE A 322 7.18 -2.93 4.27
CA ILE A 322 7.06 -4.38 4.10
C ILE A 322 7.84 -5.09 5.21
N ASN A 323 7.16 -5.91 6.00
CA ASN A 323 7.77 -6.61 7.13
C ASN A 323 7.43 -8.10 7.13
N GLY A 324 8.46 -8.94 7.20
CA GLY A 324 8.34 -10.38 7.36
C GLY A 324 8.04 -11.17 6.09
N ALA A 325 8.15 -10.56 4.91
CA ALA A 325 7.86 -11.22 3.64
C ALA A 325 8.95 -12.19 3.19
N GLN A 326 8.54 -13.34 2.66
CA GLN A 326 9.39 -14.31 1.99
C GLN A 326 8.96 -14.50 0.53
N ASN A 327 9.95 -14.68 -0.37
CA ASN A 327 9.72 -14.78 -1.81
C ASN A 327 8.97 -13.55 -2.35
N MET A 328 9.61 -12.38 -2.28
CA MET A 328 9.00 -11.10 -2.59
C MET A 328 9.60 -10.47 -3.86
N ARG A 329 8.77 -9.73 -4.60
CA ARG A 329 9.20 -8.72 -5.58
C ARG A 329 8.59 -7.38 -5.22
N ALA A 330 9.39 -6.31 -5.28
CA ALA A 330 8.90 -4.98 -4.92
C ALA A 330 9.48 -3.89 -5.83
N SER A 331 8.64 -3.00 -6.33
CA SER A 331 9.06 -1.85 -7.14
C SER A 331 8.06 -0.69 -7.08
N GLY A 332 8.48 0.50 -7.49
CA GLY A 332 7.63 1.68 -7.56
C GLY A 332 8.15 2.85 -6.74
N MET A 333 7.37 3.92 -6.65
CA MET A 333 7.69 5.15 -5.94
C MET A 333 7.05 5.17 -4.55
N GLY A 334 7.87 5.30 -3.51
CA GLY A 334 7.44 5.52 -2.14
C GLY A 334 8.13 6.77 -1.56
N VAL A 335 7.34 7.65 -0.96
CA VAL A 335 7.84 8.90 -0.36
C VAL A 335 7.30 9.04 1.05
N SER A 336 8.15 9.43 2.00
CA SER A 336 7.76 9.85 3.35
C SER A 336 7.96 11.35 3.54
N GLN A 337 6.94 12.03 4.01
CA GLN A 337 7.02 13.43 4.44
C GLN A 337 7.31 13.57 5.95
N ALA A 338 7.37 12.47 6.67
CA ALA A 338 7.66 12.45 8.10
C ALA A 338 9.16 12.35 8.37
N ALA A 339 9.69 13.19 9.26
CA ALA A 339 11.13 13.38 9.49
C ALA A 339 11.90 12.13 9.89
N ALA A 340 11.25 11.13 10.52
CA ALA A 340 11.88 9.92 11.02
C ALA A 340 11.60 8.67 10.16
N PHE A 341 10.92 8.83 9.03
CA PHE A 341 10.39 7.71 8.27
C PHE A 341 10.86 7.73 6.81
N ASP A 342 10.87 6.55 6.19
CA ASP A 342 11.53 6.28 4.93
C ASP A 342 10.55 6.30 3.75
N GLY A 343 11.08 6.51 2.56
CA GLY A 343 10.32 6.27 1.33
C GLY A 343 9.91 4.81 1.23
N TRP A 344 10.87 3.91 1.42
CA TRP A 344 10.70 2.46 1.51
C TRP A 344 11.35 1.90 2.76
N ASN A 345 10.64 1.08 3.51
CA ASN A 345 11.17 0.31 4.62
C ASN A 345 10.86 -1.17 4.43
N ILE A 346 11.91 -1.97 4.23
CA ILE A 346 11.85 -3.42 4.03
C ILE A 346 12.56 -4.07 5.20
N THR A 347 11.84 -4.81 6.03
CA THR A 347 12.40 -5.34 7.28
C THR A 347 12.02 -6.80 7.50
N ASN A 348 12.94 -7.59 8.09
CA ASN A 348 12.75 -9.02 8.39
C ASN A 348 12.31 -9.86 7.18
N CYS A 349 12.71 -9.50 5.97
CA CYS A 349 12.34 -10.16 4.72
C CYS A 349 13.45 -11.08 4.21
N SER A 350 13.09 -12.06 3.38
CA SER A 350 14.06 -12.97 2.78
C SER A 350 13.65 -13.44 1.39
N TYR A 351 14.68 -13.80 0.56
CA TYR A 351 14.50 -14.27 -0.82
C TYR A 351 13.70 -13.27 -1.66
N PHE A 352 14.25 -12.07 -1.89
CA PHE A 352 13.53 -11.06 -2.63
C PHE A 352 14.37 -10.25 -3.61
N ASP A 353 13.68 -9.71 -4.63
CA ASP A 353 14.18 -8.69 -5.51
C ASP A 353 13.40 -7.39 -5.31
N ALA A 354 14.11 -6.29 -5.06
CA ALA A 354 13.48 -4.99 -4.86
C ALA A 354 14.11 -3.91 -5.75
N SER A 355 13.27 -3.13 -6.39
CA SER A 355 13.65 -1.97 -7.21
C SER A 355 12.90 -0.71 -6.75
N PRO A 356 13.14 -0.25 -5.51
CA PRO A 356 12.47 0.91 -4.94
C PRO A 356 12.93 2.21 -5.60
N ARG A 357 12.00 3.14 -5.73
CA ARG A 357 12.27 4.53 -6.10
C ARG A 357 11.82 5.44 -4.98
N SER A 358 12.60 6.46 -4.67
CA SER A 358 12.22 7.47 -3.69
C SER A 358 12.82 8.83 -4.05
N LEU A 359 11.99 9.86 -3.89
CA LEU A 359 12.39 11.24 -4.16
C LEU A 359 11.96 12.13 -2.98
N SER A 360 12.94 12.80 -2.38
CA SER A 360 12.68 13.81 -1.33
C SER A 360 11.96 13.28 -0.08
N SER A 361 12.16 12.00 0.29
CA SER A 361 11.72 11.49 1.59
C SER A 361 12.50 12.16 2.72
N GLN A 362 11.82 12.41 3.85
CA GLN A 362 12.44 13.09 4.99
C GLN A 362 13.44 12.20 5.74
N GLY A 363 13.20 10.89 5.82
CA GLY A 363 14.13 9.88 6.31
C GLY A 363 14.98 9.28 5.17
N TRP A 364 15.18 7.96 5.20
CA TRP A 364 15.88 7.26 4.13
C TRP A 364 15.01 7.14 2.86
N GLY A 365 15.63 7.20 1.70
CA GLY A 365 14.95 6.85 0.45
C GLY A 365 14.51 5.40 0.47
N VAL A 366 15.43 4.49 0.79
CA VAL A 366 15.16 3.08 1.06
C VAL A 366 15.95 2.62 2.29
N GLN A 367 15.29 1.88 3.17
CA GLN A 367 15.90 1.21 4.31
C GLN A 367 15.60 -0.28 4.25
N VAL A 368 16.65 -1.12 4.34
CA VAL A 368 16.55 -2.58 4.38
C VAL A 368 17.19 -3.06 5.69
N LEU A 369 16.38 -3.70 6.54
CA LEU A 369 16.79 -4.09 7.90
C LEU A 369 16.57 -5.57 8.16
N ASN A 370 17.58 -6.24 8.75
CA ASN A 370 17.48 -7.64 9.20
C ASN A 370 16.97 -8.59 8.10
N CYS A 371 17.39 -8.38 6.87
CA CYS A 371 16.97 -9.13 5.70
C CYS A 371 18.07 -10.08 5.20
N ALA A 372 17.66 -11.10 4.43
CA ALA A 372 18.61 -12.06 3.88
C ALA A 372 18.25 -12.51 2.46
N ASN A 373 19.29 -12.90 1.68
CA ASN A 373 19.12 -13.48 0.34
C ASN A 373 18.32 -12.56 -0.61
N PHE A 374 18.84 -11.38 -0.92
CA PHE A 374 18.10 -10.43 -1.74
C PHE A 374 18.98 -9.69 -2.76
N THR A 375 18.29 -9.17 -3.78
CA THR A 375 18.82 -8.15 -4.70
C THR A 375 18.11 -6.83 -4.48
N LEU A 376 18.85 -5.75 -4.35
CA LEU A 376 18.34 -4.38 -4.24
C LEU A 376 18.86 -3.54 -5.39
N ASN A 377 17.96 -2.97 -6.20
CA ASN A 377 18.30 -2.01 -7.24
C ASN A 377 17.59 -0.68 -6.98
N GLY A 378 18.15 0.13 -6.07
CA GLY A 378 17.53 1.37 -5.62
C GLY A 378 17.73 2.55 -6.57
N ASN A 379 16.71 3.39 -6.67
CA ASN A 379 16.76 4.67 -7.39
C ASN A 379 16.24 5.78 -6.47
N CYS A 380 17.14 6.30 -5.64
CA CYS A 380 16.80 7.19 -4.53
C CYS A 380 17.52 8.54 -4.65
N TYR A 381 16.76 9.63 -4.66
CA TYR A 381 17.28 10.98 -4.85
C TYR A 381 16.78 11.97 -3.80
N ASN A 382 17.67 12.88 -3.35
CA ASN A 382 17.34 14.01 -2.48
C ASN A 382 16.60 13.62 -1.18
N ASN A 383 16.85 12.42 -0.65
CA ASN A 383 16.23 11.96 0.59
C ASN A 383 17.04 12.41 1.80
N GLY A 384 16.46 12.35 3.01
CA GLY A 384 17.14 12.69 4.27
C GLY A 384 17.12 14.17 4.62
N ALA A 385 16.19 14.97 4.09
CA ALA A 385 16.10 16.40 4.34
C ALA A 385 15.48 16.78 5.71
N GLY A 386 14.99 15.80 6.48
CA GLY A 386 14.33 16.04 7.76
C GLY A 386 15.28 16.40 8.90
N LEU A 387 14.72 16.70 10.07
CA LEU A 387 15.43 17.10 11.30
C LEU A 387 16.44 16.06 11.84
N PHE A 388 16.53 14.89 11.23
CA PHE A 388 17.56 13.86 11.51
C PHE A 388 18.91 14.14 10.84
N ALA A 389 19.14 15.36 10.40
CA ALA A 389 20.41 15.82 9.83
C ALA A 389 21.66 15.50 10.66
N ALA A 390 21.53 15.00 11.87
CA ALA A 390 22.67 14.78 12.75
C ALA A 390 23.32 13.39 12.62
N ALA A 391 22.64 12.33 12.14
CA ALA A 391 23.27 11.00 12.06
C ALA A 391 22.56 9.93 11.20
N ASN A 392 21.30 10.06 10.75
CA ASN A 392 20.52 8.89 10.31
C ASN A 392 19.63 9.07 9.08
N GLY A 393 19.93 9.96 8.15
CA GLY A 393 19.16 10.15 6.93
C GLY A 393 20.01 10.07 5.66
N GLY A 394 19.44 9.60 4.56
CA GLY A 394 20.13 9.49 3.27
C GLY A 394 19.29 8.82 2.19
N ASN A 395 19.92 8.45 1.11
CA ASN A 395 19.20 7.79 0.01
C ASN A 395 19.01 6.30 0.22
N GLY A 396 19.95 5.61 0.85
CA GLY A 396 19.84 4.18 1.10
C GLY A 396 20.50 3.74 2.40
N ARG A 397 19.91 2.76 3.07
CA ARG A 397 20.45 2.09 4.25
C ARG A 397 20.23 0.57 4.16
N ILE A 398 21.29 -0.21 4.42
CA ILE A 398 21.22 -1.66 4.57
C ILE A 398 21.88 -1.98 5.92
N ASN A 399 21.16 -2.62 6.83
CA ASN A 399 21.64 -2.88 8.18
C ASN A 399 21.16 -4.25 8.71
N GLY A 400 22.05 -5.00 9.36
CA GLY A 400 21.77 -6.33 9.90
C GLY A 400 21.41 -7.38 8.84
N CYS A 401 21.84 -7.20 7.60
CA CYS A 401 21.45 -8.02 6.45
C CYS A 401 22.56 -9.01 6.06
N SER A 402 22.18 -10.11 5.38
CA SER A 402 23.10 -11.12 4.88
C SER A 402 22.77 -11.60 3.47
N ASN A 403 23.78 -12.10 2.72
CA ASN A 403 23.63 -12.66 1.38
C ASN A 403 22.85 -11.74 0.42
N TYR A 404 23.35 -10.54 0.19
CA TYR A 404 22.67 -9.59 -0.69
C TYR A 404 23.60 -9.04 -1.78
N ASN A 405 22.98 -8.55 -2.86
CA ASN A 405 23.61 -7.73 -3.87
C ASN A 405 22.85 -6.41 -4.01
N ALA A 406 23.51 -5.29 -3.77
CA ALA A 406 22.90 -3.97 -3.88
C ALA A 406 23.50 -3.19 -5.05
N THR A 407 22.63 -2.65 -5.91
CA THR A 407 22.97 -1.82 -7.07
C THR A 407 22.08 -0.57 -7.10
N GLY A 408 22.29 0.32 -8.06
CA GLY A 408 21.39 1.42 -8.33
C GLY A 408 22.04 2.80 -8.21
N VAL A 409 21.19 3.83 -8.10
CA VAL A 409 21.60 5.23 -7.99
C VAL A 409 21.10 5.81 -6.67
N TYR A 410 22.03 6.33 -5.86
CA TYR A 410 21.75 6.93 -4.56
C TYR A 410 22.41 8.31 -4.52
N ALA A 411 21.70 9.35 -4.99
CA ALA A 411 22.30 10.63 -5.29
C ALA A 411 21.49 11.83 -4.81
N GLY A 412 22.18 12.97 -4.63
CA GLY A 412 21.58 14.24 -4.24
C GLY A 412 21.18 14.32 -2.76
N GLY A 413 21.01 15.50 -2.23
CA GLY A 413 20.63 15.80 -0.85
C GLY A 413 21.21 17.14 -0.40
N SER A 414 20.54 17.82 0.53
CA SER A 414 20.91 19.17 0.96
C SER A 414 21.56 19.26 2.33
N ALA A 415 21.74 18.15 3.04
CA ALA A 415 22.21 18.17 4.41
C ALA A 415 23.73 17.96 4.53
N THR A 416 24.36 18.59 5.51
CA THR A 416 25.79 18.48 5.83
C THR A 416 26.22 17.10 6.37
N SER A 417 25.26 16.18 6.63
CA SER A 417 25.49 14.82 7.12
C SER A 417 24.69 13.82 6.30
N TYR A 418 25.00 13.73 5.01
CA TYR A 418 24.21 13.02 4.03
C TYR A 418 24.89 11.72 3.57
N TYR A 419 24.19 10.59 3.66
CA TYR A 419 24.64 9.32 3.15
C TYR A 419 24.00 9.01 1.78
N GLY A 420 24.80 8.78 0.75
CA GLY A 420 24.33 8.20 -0.49
C GLY A 420 23.79 6.80 -0.22
N LEU A 421 24.64 5.91 0.27
CA LEU A 421 24.28 4.57 0.74
C LEU A 421 25.03 4.26 2.04
N PHE A 422 24.31 4.03 3.13
CA PHE A 422 24.85 3.49 4.36
C PHE A 422 24.70 1.97 4.33
N ASN A 423 25.81 1.26 4.44
CA ASN A 423 25.83 -0.20 4.46
C ASN A 423 26.56 -0.69 5.71
N ASP A 424 25.84 -1.33 6.60
CA ASP A 424 26.40 -2.04 7.76
C ASP A 424 26.70 -3.49 7.33
N GLU A 425 27.85 -3.68 6.69
CA GLU A 425 28.20 -4.92 6.00
C GLU A 425 28.34 -6.11 6.97
N THR A 426 27.60 -7.16 6.67
CA THR A 426 27.89 -8.51 7.15
C THR A 426 28.84 -9.23 6.17
N PRO A 427 29.52 -10.32 6.58
CA PRO A 427 30.51 -11.03 5.76
C PRO A 427 30.05 -11.52 4.39
N THR A 428 28.76 -11.56 4.13
CA THR A 428 28.13 -12.16 2.95
C THR A 428 27.38 -11.17 2.06
N GLY A 429 27.40 -9.87 2.40
CA GLY A 429 26.74 -8.83 1.60
C GLY A 429 27.68 -8.15 0.61
N ARG A 430 27.16 -7.71 -0.54
CA ARG A 430 27.91 -7.00 -1.56
C ARG A 430 27.15 -5.77 -2.07
N VAL A 431 27.88 -4.66 -2.18
CA VAL A 431 27.44 -3.52 -3.00
C VAL A 431 28.19 -3.60 -4.33
N ASP A 432 27.45 -3.63 -5.44
CA ASP A 432 28.04 -3.72 -6.77
C ASP A 432 28.90 -2.48 -7.08
N PRO A 433 30.07 -2.63 -7.69
CA PRO A 433 30.93 -1.50 -8.07
C PRO A 433 30.27 -0.51 -9.06
N SER A 434 29.27 -0.94 -9.81
CA SER A 434 28.50 -0.07 -10.72
C SER A 434 27.50 0.83 -10.00
N THR A 435 27.34 0.66 -8.67
CA THR A 435 26.43 1.50 -7.88
C THR A 435 26.90 2.95 -7.91
N VAL A 436 26.05 3.84 -8.40
CA VAL A 436 26.32 5.27 -8.44
C VAL A 436 25.88 5.89 -7.12
N CYS A 437 26.83 6.36 -6.33
CA CYS A 437 26.56 7.10 -5.09
C CYS A 437 27.19 8.48 -5.20
N ALA A 438 26.38 9.53 -5.19
CA ALA A 438 26.86 10.88 -4.94
C ALA A 438 26.59 11.23 -3.48
N GLY A 439 27.63 11.38 -2.68
CA GLY A 439 27.57 11.56 -1.21
C GLY A 439 28.38 10.51 -0.46
N TYR A 440 28.26 10.47 0.85
CA TYR A 440 28.97 9.51 1.70
C TYR A 440 28.60 8.07 1.37
N ILE A 441 29.59 7.23 1.11
CA ILE A 441 29.47 5.78 1.22
C ILE A 441 30.12 5.37 2.53
N ALA A 442 29.34 5.14 3.59
CA ALA A 442 29.86 4.46 4.75
C ALA A 442 29.85 2.96 4.45
N ARG A 443 31.00 2.38 4.25
CA ARG A 443 31.18 0.93 4.13
C ARG A 443 31.84 0.41 5.38
N ASN A 444 31.12 -0.34 6.21
CA ASN A 444 31.76 -1.30 7.08
C ASN A 444 32.09 -2.52 6.21
N ARG A 445 33.35 -2.72 5.84
CA ARG A 445 33.76 -3.88 5.05
C ARG A 445 33.86 -5.13 5.94
N PRO A 446 33.32 -6.28 5.51
CA PRO A 446 33.65 -7.55 6.13
C PRO A 446 35.12 -7.90 5.84
N ARG A 447 35.77 -8.47 6.85
CA ARG A 447 37.21 -8.81 6.82
C ARG A 447 37.64 -9.90 5.82
N ASN A 448 36.73 -10.40 4.94
CA ASN A 448 36.97 -11.58 4.10
C ASN A 448 36.48 -11.45 2.64
N LEU A 449 36.76 -10.35 1.95
CA LEU A 449 36.63 -10.34 0.49
C LEU A 449 38.01 -10.39 -0.14
N ASN A 450 38.31 -11.53 -0.78
CA ASN A 450 39.43 -11.84 -1.65
C ASN A 450 40.63 -10.90 -1.55
N ALA A 451 41.71 -11.35 -0.97
CA ALA A 451 42.99 -10.67 -0.71
C ALA A 451 43.62 -9.95 -1.95
N LEU A 452 43.01 -10.01 -3.10
CA LEU A 452 43.50 -9.44 -4.39
C LEU A 452 42.86 -8.08 -4.74
N ARG A 453 41.84 -7.58 -3.99
CA ARG A 453 41.16 -6.30 -4.29
C ARG A 453 41.02 -5.35 -3.10
N ASP A 454 41.34 -5.77 -1.88
CA ASP A 454 41.24 -4.87 -0.73
C ASP A 454 42.41 -3.88 -0.72
N PRO A 455 42.15 -2.58 -0.45
CA PRO A 455 43.24 -1.64 -0.25
C PRO A 455 44.07 -2.08 0.96
N TYR A 456 45.40 -2.05 0.81
CA TYR A 456 46.31 -2.36 1.88
C TYR A 456 46.14 -1.42 3.10
N ALA A 457 45.79 -0.16 2.80
CA ALA A 457 45.39 0.84 3.75
C ALA A 457 44.30 1.73 3.12
N ALA A 458 43.31 2.12 3.91
CA ALA A 458 42.26 3.05 3.48
C ALA A 458 41.86 3.94 4.65
N CYS A 459 41.50 5.18 4.36
CA CYS A 459 40.87 6.08 5.30
C CYS A 459 39.90 7.02 4.62
N SER A 460 38.85 7.40 5.35
CA SER A 460 37.97 8.49 4.98
C SER A 460 37.89 9.50 6.13
N PHE A 461 37.99 10.75 5.81
CA PHE A 461 37.99 11.82 6.80
C PHE A 461 37.53 13.14 6.21
N GLY A 462 37.13 14.08 7.07
CA GLY A 462 36.85 15.46 6.71
C GLY A 462 37.58 16.42 7.64
N GLN A 463 37.90 17.61 7.18
CA GLN A 463 38.41 18.68 8.00
C GLN A 463 37.28 19.62 8.39
N THR A 464 37.17 19.92 9.68
CA THR A 464 36.23 20.92 10.19
C THR A 464 36.78 22.34 9.99
N VAL A 465 35.93 23.34 9.96
CA VAL A 465 36.32 24.78 9.88
C VAL A 465 37.23 25.16 11.06
N SER A 466 37.19 24.46 12.17
CA SER A 466 38.08 24.66 13.32
C SER A 466 39.45 23.97 13.17
N GLY A 467 39.75 23.35 12.04
CA GLY A 467 41.06 22.77 11.75
C GLY A 467 41.26 21.34 12.30
N SER A 468 40.25 20.72 12.86
CA SER A 468 40.37 19.31 13.32
C SER A 468 39.97 18.33 12.21
N VAL A 469 40.65 17.17 12.17
CA VAL A 469 40.32 16.05 11.27
C VAL A 469 39.32 15.13 11.95
N SER A 470 38.17 14.95 11.33
CA SER A 470 37.17 13.98 11.79
C SER A 470 37.30 12.70 10.97
N LEU A 471 37.74 11.62 11.63
CA LEU A 471 37.89 10.29 11.00
C LEU A 471 36.54 9.58 10.93
N GLN A 472 36.26 8.99 9.77
CA GLN A 472 35.00 8.24 9.56
C GLN A 472 35.21 6.76 9.28
N GLY A 473 36.39 6.37 8.85
CA GLY A 473 36.77 4.98 8.64
C GLY A 473 38.26 4.87 8.41
N VAL A 474 38.92 3.95 9.10
CA VAL A 474 40.38 3.77 9.03
C VAL A 474 40.72 2.29 8.95
N VAL A 475 41.50 1.89 7.97
CA VAL A 475 42.04 0.55 7.81
C VAL A 475 43.56 0.67 7.70
N ASN A 476 44.29 0.05 8.62
CA ASN A 476 45.74 -0.05 8.62
C ASN A 476 46.51 1.30 8.45
N CYS A 477 45.92 2.41 8.85
CA CYS A 477 46.58 3.72 8.83
C CYS A 477 45.99 4.69 9.87
N SER A 478 46.68 5.81 10.05
CA SER A 478 46.17 6.98 10.80
C SER A 478 46.31 8.22 9.93
N VAL A 479 45.54 9.25 10.21
CA VAL A 479 45.54 10.52 9.50
C VAL A 479 46.05 11.62 10.38
N GLU A 480 47.03 12.38 9.89
CA GLU A 480 47.60 13.56 10.54
C GLU A 480 47.35 14.79 9.66
N LEU A 481 46.84 15.84 10.24
CA LEU A 481 46.75 17.15 9.59
C LEU A 481 48.11 17.87 9.79
N VAL A 482 48.83 18.06 8.70
CA VAL A 482 50.15 18.75 8.75
C VAL A 482 49.96 20.27 8.72
N SER A 483 49.03 20.76 7.92
CA SER A 483 48.56 22.14 7.84
C SER A 483 47.28 22.19 7.04
N ASP A 484 46.60 23.33 6.97
CA ASP A 484 45.34 23.46 6.22
C ASP A 484 45.49 22.89 4.81
N GLY A 485 44.60 21.98 4.45
CA GLY A 485 44.58 21.29 3.16
C GLY A 485 45.72 20.31 2.93
N ARG A 486 46.62 20.09 3.89
CA ARG A 486 47.75 19.19 3.76
C ARG A 486 47.68 18.06 4.77
N TYR A 487 47.62 16.83 4.30
CA TYR A 487 47.39 15.63 5.09
C TYR A 487 48.50 14.62 4.96
N LYS A 488 48.80 13.92 6.04
CA LYS A 488 49.74 12.79 6.07
C LYS A 488 49.02 11.55 6.54
N ILE A 489 49.06 10.51 5.72
CA ILE A 489 48.57 9.18 6.07
C ILE A 489 49.75 8.35 6.56
N ASN A 490 49.73 7.97 7.82
CA ASN A 490 50.73 7.08 8.41
C ASN A 490 50.20 5.65 8.39
N PHE A 491 50.95 4.72 7.78
CA PHE A 491 50.56 3.31 7.72
C PHE A 491 50.88 2.60 9.00
N THR A 492 49.91 1.91 9.60
CA THR A 492 50.13 1.11 10.84
C THR A 492 51.07 -0.06 10.57
N THR A 493 50.96 -0.67 9.39
CA THR A 493 51.91 -1.63 8.87
C THR A 493 52.56 -1.03 7.63
N PRO A 494 53.87 -0.70 7.66
CA PRO A 494 54.55 -0.13 6.50
C PRO A 494 54.50 -1.02 5.27
N PHE A 495 54.46 -0.42 4.07
CA PHE A 495 54.69 -1.14 2.85
C PHE A 495 56.15 -1.59 2.77
N GLU A 496 56.42 -2.76 2.24
CA GLU A 496 57.79 -3.29 2.04
C GLU A 496 58.56 -2.46 1.03
N SER A 497 57.91 -1.67 0.21
CA SER A 497 58.52 -0.76 -0.74
C SER A 497 57.67 0.47 -0.96
N THR A 498 58.23 1.52 -1.58
CA THR A 498 57.49 2.73 -1.99
C THR A 498 56.59 2.50 -3.22
N PHE A 499 56.56 1.29 -3.76
CA PHE A 499 55.70 0.95 -4.92
C PHE A 499 54.32 0.55 -4.46
N TYR A 500 53.50 1.55 -4.17
CA TYR A 500 52.06 1.42 -3.95
C TYR A 500 51.33 2.48 -4.78
N ARG A 501 50.09 2.18 -5.15
CA ARG A 501 49.25 3.05 -5.95
C ARG A 501 48.21 3.73 -5.04
N PRO A 502 48.32 5.05 -4.81
CA PRO A 502 47.28 5.79 -4.09
C PRO A 502 46.11 6.11 -5.03
N GLU A 503 44.90 5.92 -4.56
CA GLU A 503 43.68 6.44 -5.15
C GLU A 503 43.08 7.40 -4.12
N ILE A 504 43.09 8.71 -4.40
CA ILE A 504 42.64 9.74 -3.48
C ILE A 504 41.55 10.56 -4.16
N VAL A 505 40.41 10.65 -3.52
CA VAL A 505 39.27 11.45 -3.94
C VAL A 505 39.00 12.49 -2.86
N ALA A 506 39.01 13.77 -3.21
CA ALA A 506 38.66 14.85 -2.31
C ALA A 506 37.41 15.57 -2.85
N GLN A 507 36.50 15.92 -1.96
CA GLN A 507 35.27 16.62 -2.31
C GLN A 507 35.01 17.81 -1.39
N ALA A 508 34.58 18.92 -1.97
CA ALA A 508 34.01 20.05 -1.25
C ALA A 508 32.76 20.54 -1.97
N MET A 509 31.86 21.17 -1.23
CA MET A 509 30.65 21.75 -1.81
C MET A 509 31.01 22.85 -2.81
N ASN A 510 30.55 22.71 -4.05
CA ASN A 510 30.68 23.70 -5.13
C ASN A 510 32.12 24.09 -5.54
N GLN A 511 33.10 23.22 -5.37
CA GLN A 511 34.49 23.49 -5.77
C GLN A 511 35.13 22.26 -6.43
N ASP A 512 35.80 22.49 -7.54
CA ASP A 512 36.68 21.48 -8.14
C ASP A 512 37.96 21.41 -7.31
N LEU A 513 38.26 20.26 -6.76
CA LEU A 513 39.44 20.01 -5.96
C LEU A 513 40.49 19.19 -6.72
N ILE A 514 41.72 19.59 -6.61
CA ILE A 514 42.88 18.87 -7.14
C ILE A 514 43.69 18.32 -5.98
N VAL A 515 43.98 17.03 -6.03
CA VAL A 515 44.86 16.35 -5.06
C VAL A 515 46.28 16.33 -5.61
N ARG A 516 47.20 16.92 -4.89
CA ARG A 516 48.62 16.97 -5.25
C ARG A 516 49.47 16.13 -4.30
N PRO A 517 50.14 15.09 -4.76
CA PRO A 517 51.11 14.37 -3.93
C PRO A 517 52.29 15.26 -3.54
N ILE A 518 52.76 15.17 -2.31
CA ILE A 518 53.89 15.93 -1.80
C ILE A 518 55.06 14.99 -1.52
N ALA A 519 54.83 13.92 -0.74
CA ALA A 519 55.86 12.98 -0.35
C ALA A 519 55.24 11.59 -0.12
N LYS A 520 56.05 10.55 -0.36
CA LYS A 520 55.67 9.18 -0.01
C LYS A 520 56.89 8.38 0.45
N ASP A 521 56.63 7.48 1.34
CA ASP A 521 57.58 6.53 1.90
C ASP A 521 56.83 5.23 2.21
N GLY A 522 57.54 4.13 2.48
CA GLY A 522 56.89 2.87 2.86
C GLY A 522 56.00 2.98 4.13
N SER A 523 56.24 3.96 4.98
CA SER A 523 55.53 4.20 6.22
C SER A 523 54.49 5.32 6.18
N TYR A 524 54.50 6.17 5.16
CA TYR A 524 53.55 7.26 5.05
C TYR A 524 53.34 7.76 3.64
N TYR A 525 52.23 8.51 3.43
CA TYR A 525 51.90 9.28 2.20
C TYR A 525 51.39 10.66 2.57
N THR A 526 52.02 11.72 2.01
CA THR A 526 51.61 13.11 2.24
C THR A 526 51.08 13.72 0.95
N PHE A 527 49.95 14.38 1.03
CA PHE A 527 49.34 15.08 -0.10
C PHE A 527 48.67 16.40 0.34
N GLU A 528 48.39 17.23 -0.64
CA GLU A 528 47.73 18.52 -0.49
C GLU A 528 46.47 18.56 -1.36
N VAL A 529 45.41 19.13 -0.83
CA VAL A 529 44.16 19.39 -1.56
C VAL A 529 44.12 20.86 -1.92
N ARG A 530 43.93 21.18 -3.19
CA ARG A 530 43.89 22.56 -3.72
C ARG A 530 42.64 22.79 -4.56
N ASN A 531 42.17 24.03 -4.58
CA ASN A 531 41.24 24.56 -5.57
C ASN A 531 41.96 25.58 -6.46
N SER A 532 41.23 26.22 -7.37
CA SER A 532 41.77 27.29 -8.27
C SER A 532 42.34 28.48 -7.52
N SER A 533 42.01 28.70 -6.25
CA SER A 533 42.44 29.81 -5.41
C SER A 533 43.61 29.48 -4.48
N GLY A 534 44.06 28.23 -4.42
CA GLY A 534 45.15 27.75 -3.56
C GLY A 534 44.82 26.51 -2.77
N VAL A 535 45.33 26.39 -1.53
CA VAL A 535 45.02 25.27 -0.64
C VAL A 535 43.58 25.36 -0.19
N ALA A 536 42.84 24.25 -0.26
CA ALA A 536 41.43 24.21 0.09
C ALA A 536 41.14 23.21 1.21
N LEU A 537 40.15 23.56 2.03
CA LEU A 537 39.58 22.63 3.01
C LEU A 537 38.62 21.70 2.29
N ALA A 538 38.87 20.40 2.36
CA ALA A 538 37.96 19.39 1.81
C ALA A 538 36.99 18.94 2.88
N ASN A 539 35.70 18.93 2.54
CA ASN A 539 34.68 18.41 3.44
C ASN A 539 34.76 16.90 3.59
N PHE A 540 35.32 16.24 2.60
CA PHE A 540 35.50 14.79 2.59
C PHE A 540 36.70 14.38 1.73
N ILE A 541 37.51 13.44 2.25
CA ILE A 541 38.65 12.84 1.55
C ILE A 541 38.58 11.34 1.74
N LEU A 542 38.61 10.60 0.64
CA LEU A 542 38.76 9.14 0.61
C LEU A 542 40.15 8.80 0.08
N CYS A 543 40.89 8.00 0.81
CA CYS A 543 42.19 7.50 0.41
C CYS A 543 42.19 5.99 0.39
N GLU A 544 42.62 5.38 -0.71
CA GLU A 544 42.89 3.94 -0.83
C GLU A 544 44.31 3.73 -1.35
N PHE A 545 45.02 2.81 -0.73
CA PHE A 545 46.38 2.46 -1.11
C PHE A 545 46.47 0.97 -1.42
N LYS A 546 46.88 0.63 -2.64
CA LYS A 546 46.95 -0.73 -3.14
C LYS A 546 48.42 -1.09 -3.37
N LYS A 547 48.83 -2.34 -3.08
CA LYS A 547 50.14 -2.82 -3.50
C LYS A 547 50.21 -2.74 -5.03
N ALA A 548 51.27 -2.18 -5.56
CA ALA A 548 51.58 -2.31 -6.99
C ALA A 548 51.96 -3.78 -7.25
N ILE A 549 51.25 -4.40 -8.18
CA ILE A 549 51.52 -5.76 -8.66
C ILE A 549 52.79 -5.74 -9.54
#